data_d34c861745c87e2157ef4dd33539d134
#
_entry.id   d34c861745c87e2157ef4dd33539d134
#
_cell.length_a   1.000
_cell.length_b   1.000
_cell.length_c   1.000
_cell.angle_alpha   90.00
_cell.angle_beta   90.00
_cell.angle_gamma   90.00
#
_symmetry.space_group_name_H-M   'P 1'
#
loop_
_entity.id
_entity.type
_entity.pdbx_description
1 polymer ?
#
loop_
_entity_poly.entity_id
_entity_poly.type
_entity_poly.pdbx_seq_one_letter_code
_entity_poly.pdbx_strand_id
1 'polypeptide(L)'
;MKELWNTAQVIFAAIGGWLGYFLGGCDGLLIALVVFVAVDYITGVMCAVSDKKLSSEVGFKGICRKVLIFLLVGIANIVDVQVIGTGSVLRTAVIFFYLSNEGVSLLENAAHLGLPVPEKMKDILAQLRDRAENTESEGK
;
A
#
# COMPACT_ATOMS: atom_id res chain seq x y z
N MET A 1 -17.30 30.65 -10.63
CA MET A 1 -17.04 29.65 -9.59
C MET A 1 -17.60 28.27 -9.91
N LYS A 2 -18.85 28.17 -10.43
CA LYS A 2 -19.42 26.86 -10.81
C LYS A 2 -18.64 26.16 -11.93
N GLU A 3 -18.17 26.90 -12.92
CA GLU A 3 -17.36 26.32 -14.00
C GLU A 3 -15.99 25.82 -13.56
N LEU A 4 -15.35 26.55 -12.65
CA LEU A 4 -14.07 26.14 -12.07
C LEU A 4 -14.24 24.85 -11.24
N TRP A 5 -15.35 24.77 -10.50
CA TRP A 5 -15.69 23.57 -9.72
C TRP A 5 -15.95 22.36 -10.63
N ASN A 6 -16.72 22.55 -11.71
CA ASN A 6 -17.01 21.49 -12.67
C ASN A 6 -15.72 21.02 -13.38
N THR A 7 -14.86 21.95 -13.76
CA THR A 7 -13.56 21.61 -14.39
C THR A 7 -12.68 20.82 -13.44
N ALA A 8 -12.61 21.22 -12.19
CA ALA A 8 -11.85 20.50 -11.16
C ALA A 8 -12.37 19.06 -10.97
N GLN A 9 -13.70 18.89 -10.92
CA GLN A 9 -14.32 17.58 -10.82
C GLN A 9 -13.98 16.67 -12.00
N VAL A 10 -14.01 17.20 -13.22
CA VAL A 10 -13.66 16.45 -14.44
C VAL A 10 -12.19 16.02 -14.41
N ILE A 11 -11.29 16.92 -14.01
CA ILE A 11 -9.86 16.60 -13.89
C ILE A 11 -9.64 15.50 -12.83
N PHE A 12 -10.25 15.62 -11.67
CA PHE A 12 -10.13 14.60 -10.61
C PHE A 12 -10.71 13.25 -11.06
N ALA A 13 -11.84 13.27 -11.77
CA ALA A 13 -12.44 12.05 -12.31
C ALA A 13 -11.54 11.38 -13.36
N ALA A 14 -10.93 12.17 -14.24
CA ALA A 14 -10.00 11.66 -15.26
C ALA A 14 -8.74 11.06 -14.63
N ILE A 15 -8.14 11.75 -13.65
CA ILE A 15 -6.98 11.25 -12.91
C ILE A 15 -7.33 9.97 -12.15
N GLY A 16 -8.45 9.96 -11.44
CA GLY A 16 -8.94 8.79 -10.70
C GLY A 16 -9.21 7.60 -11.61
N GLY A 17 -9.83 7.84 -12.76
CA GLY A 17 -10.09 6.81 -13.77
C GLY A 17 -8.81 6.22 -14.35
N TRP A 18 -7.84 7.07 -14.67
CA TRP A 18 -6.54 6.63 -15.17
C TRP A 18 -5.76 5.83 -14.12
N LEU A 19 -5.71 6.32 -12.88
CA LEU A 19 -5.07 5.61 -11.78
C LEU A 19 -5.74 4.25 -11.52
N GLY A 20 -7.07 4.20 -11.53
CA GLY A 20 -7.81 2.95 -11.39
C GLY A 20 -7.47 1.96 -12.50
N TYR A 21 -7.39 2.42 -13.73
CA TYR A 21 -6.98 1.61 -14.87
C TYR A 21 -5.53 1.09 -14.70
N PHE A 22 -4.61 1.97 -14.36
CA PHE A 22 -3.20 1.63 -14.14
C PHE A 22 -3.02 0.59 -13.03
N LEU A 23 -3.77 0.72 -11.93
CA LEU A 23 -3.68 -0.17 -10.77
C LEU A 23 -4.48 -1.47 -10.94
N GLY A 24 -5.20 -1.64 -12.05
CA GLY A 24 -5.97 -2.83 -12.33
C GLY A 24 -7.36 -2.88 -11.74
N GLY A 25 -7.90 -1.73 -11.38
CA GLY A 25 -9.23 -1.56 -10.80
C GLY A 25 -9.22 -1.40 -9.29
N CYS A 26 -10.26 -0.76 -8.78
CA CYS A 26 -10.42 -0.49 -7.34
C CYS A 26 -11.21 -1.63 -6.68
N ASP A 27 -10.56 -2.76 -6.50
CA ASP A 27 -11.13 -3.93 -5.84
C ASP A 27 -10.85 -3.94 -4.33
N GLY A 28 -11.36 -4.93 -3.62
CA GLY A 28 -11.19 -5.07 -2.17
C GLY A 28 -9.74 -5.18 -1.73
N LEU A 29 -8.89 -5.83 -2.53
CA LEU A 29 -7.45 -5.95 -2.23
C LEU A 29 -6.75 -4.59 -2.30
N LEU A 30 -7.02 -3.82 -3.34
CA LEU A 30 -6.44 -2.49 -3.49
C LEU A 30 -6.94 -1.54 -2.39
N ILE A 31 -8.22 -1.58 -2.07
CA ILE A 31 -8.79 -0.79 -0.96
C ILE A 31 -8.09 -1.13 0.35
N ALA A 32 -7.92 -2.40 0.67
CA ALA A 32 -7.21 -2.84 1.86
C ALA A 32 -5.77 -2.32 1.89
N LEU A 33 -5.06 -2.40 0.77
CA LEU A 33 -3.69 -1.88 0.67
C LEU A 33 -3.64 -0.36 0.89
N VAL A 34 -4.55 0.40 0.28
CA VAL A 34 -4.64 1.87 0.46
C VAL A 34 -4.85 2.21 1.94
N VAL A 35 -5.78 1.53 2.60
CA VAL A 35 -6.08 1.74 4.02
C VAL A 35 -4.86 1.41 4.89
N PHE A 36 -4.22 0.26 4.68
CA PHE A 36 -3.04 -0.14 5.44
C PHE A 36 -1.88 0.82 5.26
N VAL A 37 -1.60 1.23 4.03
CA VAL A 37 -0.55 2.21 3.70
C VAL A 37 -0.82 3.56 4.38
N ALA A 38 -2.06 4.05 4.31
CA ALA A 38 -2.43 5.31 4.93
C ALA A 38 -2.31 5.26 6.46
N VAL A 39 -2.84 4.21 7.09
CA VAL A 39 -2.81 4.05 8.55
C VAL A 39 -1.37 3.81 9.04
N ASP A 40 -0.56 3.02 8.31
CA ASP A 40 0.84 2.84 8.63
C ASP A 40 1.62 4.17 8.58
N TYR A 41 1.38 4.99 7.56
CA TYR A 41 2.00 6.30 7.45
C TYR A 41 1.60 7.21 8.63
N ILE A 42 0.31 7.29 8.95
CA ILE A 42 -0.20 8.09 10.06
C ILE A 42 0.43 7.65 11.39
N THR A 43 0.43 6.35 11.66
CA THR A 43 1.01 5.79 12.89
C THR A 43 2.53 5.95 12.95
N GLY A 44 3.20 5.85 11.81
CA GLY A 44 4.63 6.13 11.71
C GLY A 44 4.97 7.58 12.03
N VAL A 45 4.16 8.54 11.55
CA VAL A 45 4.29 9.96 11.90
C VAL A 45 4.05 10.16 13.40
N MET A 46 3.05 9.50 13.97
CA MET A 46 2.78 9.56 15.41
C MET A 46 3.99 9.07 16.24
N CYS A 47 4.61 7.97 15.82
CA CYS A 47 5.83 7.46 16.45
C CYS A 47 6.98 8.49 16.37
N ALA A 48 7.19 9.08 15.19
CA ALA A 48 8.23 10.09 14.99
C ALA A 48 8.01 11.35 15.84
N VAL A 49 6.76 11.76 15.99
CA VAL A 49 6.39 12.88 16.89
C VAL A 49 6.68 12.52 18.35
N SER A 50 6.30 11.32 18.78
CA SER A 50 6.55 10.79 20.13
C SER A 50 8.05 10.74 20.45
N ASP A 51 8.87 10.33 19.50
CA ASP A 51 10.32 10.23 19.62
C ASP A 51 11.05 11.55 19.38
N LYS A 52 10.33 12.63 19.05
CA LYS A 52 10.87 13.92 18.67
C LYS A 52 11.85 13.87 17.48
N LYS A 53 11.59 12.96 16.55
CA LYS A 53 12.40 12.72 15.34
C LYS A 53 11.68 13.10 14.04
N LEU A 54 10.50 13.71 14.12
CA LEU A 54 9.76 14.13 12.94
C LEU A 54 10.50 15.27 12.23
N SER A 55 10.72 15.09 10.93
CA SER A 55 11.27 16.12 10.03
C SER A 55 10.60 16.03 8.67
N SER A 56 10.73 17.09 7.88
CA SER A 56 10.23 17.10 6.50
C SER A 56 10.87 16.01 5.65
N GLU A 57 12.14 15.71 5.89
CA GLU A 57 12.87 14.63 5.20
C GLU A 57 12.29 13.26 5.52
N VAL A 58 12.06 12.96 6.78
CA VAL A 58 11.46 11.69 7.23
C VAL A 58 10.06 11.51 6.65
N GLY A 59 9.23 12.55 6.70
CA GLY A 59 7.88 12.52 6.14
C GLY A 59 7.89 12.32 4.62
N PHE A 60 8.76 13.03 3.91
CA PHE A 60 8.89 12.93 2.46
C PHE A 60 9.39 11.54 2.00
N LYS A 61 10.40 11.00 2.65
CA LYS A 61 10.88 9.63 2.38
C LYS A 61 9.78 8.60 2.57
N GLY A 62 8.98 8.74 3.63
CA GLY A 62 7.84 7.87 3.88
C GLY A 62 6.81 7.91 2.76
N ILE A 63 6.45 9.10 2.28
CA ILE A 63 5.53 9.28 1.15
C ILE A 63 6.11 8.66 -0.12
N CYS A 64 7.38 8.90 -0.44
CA CYS A 64 8.04 8.31 -1.61
C CYS A 64 7.99 6.78 -1.61
N ARG A 65 8.28 6.16 -0.48
CA ARG A 65 8.20 4.70 -0.33
C ARG A 65 6.78 4.18 -0.56
N LYS A 66 5.78 4.87 -0.04
CA LYS A 66 4.36 4.50 -0.23
C LYS A 66 3.93 4.65 -1.70
N VAL A 67 4.34 5.71 -2.36
CA VAL A 67 4.10 5.91 -3.80
C VAL A 67 4.72 4.77 -4.61
N LEU A 68 5.96 4.36 -4.29
CA LEU A 68 6.62 3.24 -4.95
C LEU A 68 5.84 1.92 -4.84
N ILE A 69 5.20 1.65 -3.71
CA ILE A 69 4.33 0.48 -3.55
C ILE A 69 3.24 0.46 -4.63
N PHE A 70 2.54 1.56 -4.82
CA PHE A 70 1.47 1.66 -5.83
C PHE A 70 2.00 1.62 -7.25
N LEU A 71 3.18 2.18 -7.51
CA LEU A 71 3.83 2.05 -8.81
C LEU A 71 4.15 0.58 -9.13
N LEU A 72 4.63 -0.18 -8.16
CA LEU A 72 4.89 -1.61 -8.33
C LEU A 72 3.62 -2.43 -8.56
N VAL A 73 2.52 -2.09 -7.88
CA VAL A 73 1.21 -2.69 -8.16
C VAL A 73 0.78 -2.41 -9.60
N GLY A 74 0.92 -1.19 -10.06
CA GLY A 74 0.59 -0.81 -11.43
C GLY A 74 1.46 -1.50 -12.48
N ILE A 75 2.76 -1.61 -12.24
CA ILE A 75 3.69 -2.36 -13.11
C ILE A 75 3.29 -3.83 -13.16
N ALA A 76 3.00 -4.45 -12.02
CA ALA A 76 2.54 -5.83 -11.95
C ALA A 76 1.25 -6.03 -12.75
N ASN A 77 0.31 -5.09 -12.65
CA ASN A 77 -0.92 -5.11 -13.44
C ASN A 77 -0.65 -5.03 -14.95
N ILE A 78 0.25 -4.16 -15.38
CA ILE A 78 0.65 -4.06 -16.79
C ILE A 78 1.25 -5.38 -17.29
N VAL A 79 2.11 -6.00 -16.50
CA VAL A 79 2.69 -7.30 -16.85
C VAL A 79 1.61 -8.37 -16.97
N ASP A 80 0.68 -8.45 -16.02
CA ASP A 80 -0.43 -9.40 -16.08
C ASP A 80 -1.29 -9.22 -17.33
N VAL A 81 -1.63 -7.98 -17.67
CA VAL A 81 -2.55 -7.67 -18.77
C VAL A 81 -1.85 -7.70 -20.14
N GLN A 82 -0.68 -7.10 -20.26
CA GLN A 82 -0.01 -6.90 -21.55
C GLN A 82 0.99 -7.98 -21.91
N VAL A 83 1.62 -8.62 -20.93
CA VAL A 83 2.67 -9.62 -21.17
C VAL A 83 2.11 -11.02 -20.99
N ILE A 84 1.48 -11.32 -19.88
CA ILE A 84 0.87 -12.61 -19.60
C ILE A 84 -0.45 -12.76 -20.35
N GLY A 85 -1.25 -11.71 -20.39
CA GLY A 85 -2.49 -11.62 -21.15
C GLY A 85 -3.73 -12.15 -20.44
N THR A 86 -3.58 -12.83 -19.31
CA THR A 86 -4.69 -13.38 -18.53
C THR A 86 -4.46 -13.29 -17.03
N GLY A 87 -5.54 -13.07 -16.29
CA GLY A 87 -5.52 -13.09 -14.84
C GLY A 87 -4.88 -11.85 -14.19
N SER A 88 -4.60 -11.98 -12.91
CA SER A 88 -4.04 -10.92 -12.06
C SER A 88 -3.09 -11.50 -11.00
N VAL A 89 -2.35 -12.53 -11.36
CA VAL A 89 -1.50 -13.30 -10.42
C VAL A 89 -0.40 -12.44 -9.85
N LEU A 90 0.33 -11.71 -10.71
CA LEU A 90 1.46 -10.88 -10.29
C LEU A 90 0.98 -9.67 -9.48
N ARG A 91 -0.07 -8.99 -9.93
CA ARG A 91 -0.71 -7.89 -9.20
C ARG A 91 -1.15 -8.34 -7.80
N THR A 92 -1.84 -9.47 -7.72
CA THR A 92 -2.32 -10.04 -6.46
C THR A 92 -1.16 -10.36 -5.52
N ALA A 93 -0.10 -11.00 -6.01
CA ALA A 93 1.10 -11.31 -5.24
C ALA A 93 1.77 -10.06 -4.66
N VAL A 94 1.93 -9.03 -5.49
CA VAL A 94 2.51 -7.74 -5.06
C VAL A 94 1.66 -7.07 -3.99
N ILE A 95 0.33 -7.04 -4.17
CA ILE A 95 -0.58 -6.46 -3.18
C ILE A 95 -0.49 -7.22 -1.85
N PHE A 96 -0.54 -8.55 -1.86
CA PHE A 96 -0.44 -9.34 -0.63
C PHE A 96 0.90 -9.17 0.08
N PHE A 97 1.99 -9.09 -0.67
CA PHE A 97 3.31 -8.85 -0.11
C PHE A 97 3.36 -7.52 0.66
N TYR A 98 2.94 -6.43 0.03
CA TYR A 98 2.95 -5.12 0.69
C TYR A 98 1.87 -4.97 1.75
N LEU A 99 0.70 -5.59 1.57
CA LEU A 99 -0.35 -5.61 2.59
C LEU A 99 0.16 -6.24 3.89
N SER A 100 0.87 -7.35 3.81
CA SER A 100 1.45 -8.01 4.97
C SER A 100 2.58 -7.16 5.60
N ASN A 101 3.45 -6.57 4.79
CA ASN A 101 4.50 -5.70 5.28
C ASN A 101 3.96 -4.44 5.98
N GLU A 102 2.99 -3.77 5.38
CA GLU A 102 2.34 -2.60 5.97
C GLU A 102 1.58 -2.98 7.25
N GLY A 103 0.95 -4.16 7.26
CA GLY A 103 0.27 -4.67 8.45
C GLY A 103 1.22 -4.95 9.61
N VAL A 104 2.36 -5.57 9.36
CA VAL A 104 3.42 -5.78 10.37
C VAL A 104 3.95 -4.44 10.88
N SER A 105 4.26 -3.51 9.98
CA SER A 105 4.72 -2.16 10.32
C SER A 105 3.71 -1.42 11.20
N LEU A 106 2.42 -1.50 10.86
CA LEU A 106 1.34 -0.92 11.65
C LEU A 106 1.31 -1.48 13.07
N LEU A 107 1.45 -2.78 13.24
CA LEU A 107 1.49 -3.42 14.56
C LEU A 107 2.73 -3.01 15.35
N GLU A 108 3.88 -2.88 14.70
CA GLU A 108 5.12 -2.37 15.31
C GLU A 108 4.92 -0.93 15.79
N ASN A 109 4.30 -0.07 14.99
CA ASN A 109 3.99 1.31 15.36
C ASN A 109 3.04 1.35 16.57
N ALA A 110 2.01 0.53 16.57
CA ALA A 110 1.06 0.44 17.68
C ALA A 110 1.74 -0.01 18.98
N ALA A 111 2.60 -1.01 18.91
CA ALA A 111 3.40 -1.49 20.05
C ALA A 111 4.38 -0.41 20.54
N HIS A 112 5.00 0.32 19.64
CA HIS A 112 5.91 1.43 19.96
C HIS A 112 5.20 2.55 20.73
N LEU A 113 3.93 2.80 20.40
CA LEU A 113 3.08 3.78 21.10
C LEU A 113 2.46 3.24 22.41
N GLY A 114 2.78 2.01 22.79
CA GLY A 114 2.36 1.42 24.05
C GLY A 114 1.04 0.64 24.01
N LEU A 115 0.46 0.41 22.83
CA LEU A 115 -0.72 -0.41 22.71
C LEU A 115 -0.37 -1.91 22.73
N PRO A 116 -1.08 -2.73 23.53
CA PRO A 116 -0.91 -4.16 23.44
C PRO A 116 -1.48 -4.69 22.12
N VAL A 117 -0.68 -5.49 21.42
CA VAL A 117 -1.07 -6.10 20.16
C VAL A 117 -1.28 -7.59 20.36
N PRO A 118 -2.44 -8.16 19.96
CA PRO A 118 -2.68 -9.59 20.08
C PRO A 118 -1.64 -10.42 19.29
N GLU A 119 -1.05 -11.42 19.94
CA GLU A 119 -0.06 -12.30 19.33
C GLU A 119 -0.60 -12.99 18.06
N LYS A 120 -1.89 -13.35 18.07
CA LYS A 120 -2.55 -13.96 16.91
C LYS A 120 -2.52 -13.08 15.65
N MET A 121 -2.65 -11.77 15.80
CA MET A 121 -2.54 -10.83 14.66
C MET A 121 -1.12 -10.81 14.11
N LYS A 122 -0.13 -10.76 14.98
CA LYS A 122 1.29 -10.81 14.60
C LYS A 122 1.60 -12.09 13.83
N ASP A 123 1.14 -13.22 14.34
CA ASP A 123 1.38 -14.53 13.71
C ASP A 123 0.74 -14.63 12.32
N ILE A 124 -0.49 -14.18 12.16
CA ILE A 124 -1.20 -14.20 10.87
C ILE A 124 -0.47 -13.31 9.84
N LEU A 125 -0.08 -12.11 10.22
CA LEU A 125 0.61 -11.18 9.32
C LEU A 125 2.02 -11.68 8.98
N ALA A 126 2.72 -12.28 9.93
CA ALA A 126 4.02 -12.91 9.69
C ALA A 126 3.90 -14.08 8.70
N GLN A 127 2.89 -14.93 8.86
CA GLN A 127 2.62 -16.04 7.94
C GLN A 127 2.29 -15.56 6.51
N LEU A 128 1.54 -14.47 6.39
CA LEU A 128 1.23 -13.88 5.08
C LEU A 128 2.49 -13.38 4.39
N ARG A 129 3.38 -12.75 5.13
CA ARG A 129 4.68 -12.29 4.61
C ARG A 129 5.54 -13.46 4.15
N ASP A 130 5.69 -14.48 4.97
CA ASP A 130 6.50 -15.66 4.65
C ASP A 130 5.99 -16.39 3.42
N ARG A 131 4.66 -16.48 3.25
CA ARG A 131 4.06 -17.07 2.04
C ARG A 131 4.36 -16.24 0.79
N ALA A 132 4.30 -14.93 0.87
CA ALA A 132 4.62 -14.06 -0.25
C ALA A 132 6.09 -14.19 -0.67
N GLU A 133 7.03 -14.22 0.30
CA GLU A 133 8.45 -14.40 0.03
C GLU A 133 8.76 -15.77 -0.59
N ASN A 134 8.12 -16.85 -0.10
CA ASN A 134 8.30 -18.20 -0.66
C ASN A 134 7.76 -18.32 -2.09
N THR A 135 6.67 -17.66 -2.41
CA THR A 135 6.12 -17.65 -3.77
C THR A 135 7.08 -16.98 -4.76
N GLU A 136 7.78 -15.91 -4.32
CA GLU A 136 8.81 -15.27 -5.14
C GLU A 136 10.04 -16.17 -5.36
N SER A 137 10.43 -16.96 -4.36
CA SER A 137 11.59 -17.85 -4.45
C SER A 137 11.34 -19.07 -5.34
N GLU A 138 10.10 -19.57 -5.42
CA GLU A 138 9.72 -20.69 -6.28
C GLU A 138 9.50 -20.27 -7.74
N GLY A 139 9.26 -18.97 -7.99
CA GLY A 139 9.08 -18.43 -9.34
C GLY A 139 10.39 -18.07 -10.07
N LYS A 140 11.50 -18.29 -9.46
CA LYS A 140 12.85 -18.14 -10.05
C LYS A 140 13.46 -19.48 -10.40
#